data_1a0dacc1dc393975cc9683427be16422
#
_entry.id   1a0dacc1dc393975cc9683427be16422
#
_cell.length_a   1.000
_cell.length_b   1.000
_cell.length_c   1.000
_cell.angle_alpha   90.00
_cell.angle_beta   90.00
_cell.angle_gamma   90.00
#
_symmetry.space_group_name_H-M   'P 1'
#
loop_
_entity.id
_entity.type
_entity.pdbx_description
1 polymer ?
#
loop_
_entity_poly.entity_id
_entity_poly.type
_entity_poly.pdbx_seq_one_letter_code
_entity_poly.pdbx_strand_id
1 'polypeptide(L)' 'MLRVFVEEAAALASITLFVGMIAVWAQLIPAL' A
#
# COMPACT_ATOMS: atom_id res chain seq x y z
N MET A 1 12.63 -20.00 0.65
CA MET A 1 13.19 -19.49 -0.59
C MET A 1 12.14 -18.80 -1.39
N LEU A 2 11.48 -19.48 -2.32
CA LEU A 2 10.40 -18.81 -3.05
C LEU A 2 9.30 -18.32 -2.12
N ARG A 3 9.01 -19.08 -1.09
CA ARG A 3 7.98 -18.73 -0.13
C ARG A 3 8.30 -17.41 0.58
N VAL A 4 9.54 -17.25 1.02
CA VAL A 4 9.94 -16.01 1.70
C VAL A 4 9.82 -14.83 0.75
N PHE A 5 10.21 -15.04 -0.50
CA PHE A 5 10.10 -13.99 -1.51
C PHE A 5 8.65 -13.56 -1.70
N VAL A 6 7.74 -14.53 -1.78
CA VAL A 6 6.32 -14.25 -1.96
C VAL A 6 5.76 -13.53 -0.74
N GLU A 7 6.15 -13.96 0.45
CA GLU A 7 5.68 -13.31 1.67
C GLU A 7 6.11 -11.86 1.73
N GLU A 8 7.36 -11.60 1.38
CA GLU A 8 7.87 -10.22 1.38
C GLU A 8 7.18 -9.38 0.32
N ALA A 9 7.02 -9.94 -0.86
CA ALA A 9 6.35 -9.21 -1.94
C ALA A 9 4.91 -8.88 -1.58
N ALA A 10 4.21 -9.82 -0.96
CA ALA A 10 2.82 -9.60 -0.54
C ALA A 10 2.74 -8.51 0.52
N ALA A 11 3.67 -8.50 1.45
CA ALA A 11 3.70 -7.47 2.49
C ALA A 11 3.92 -6.10 1.88
N LEU A 12 4.87 -5.99 0.95
CA LEU A 12 5.13 -4.73 0.28
C LEU A 12 3.93 -4.27 -0.55
N ALA A 13 3.27 -5.19 -1.23
CA ALA A 13 2.09 -4.85 -2.00
C ALA A 13 0.98 -4.33 -1.11
N SER A 14 0.79 -4.92 0.06
CA SER A 14 -0.23 -4.49 1.01
C SER A 14 0.05 -3.07 1.51
N ILE A 15 1.30 -2.80 1.84
CA ILE A 15 1.70 -1.46 2.30
C ILE A 15 1.47 -0.44 1.18
N THR A 16 1.84 -0.80 -0.03
CA THR A 16 1.67 0.09 -1.18
C THR A 16 0.20 0.42 -1.40
N LEU A 17 -0.67 -0.57 -1.33
CA LEU A 17 -2.10 -0.35 -1.48
C LEU A 17 -2.65 0.52 -0.36
N PHE A 18 -2.19 0.28 0.86
CA PHE A 18 -2.65 1.07 2.01
C PHE A 18 -2.27 2.53 1.85
N VAL A 19 -1.01 2.77 1.53
CA VAL A 19 -0.52 4.14 1.34
C VAL A 19 -1.21 4.80 0.16
N GLY A 20 -1.41 4.05 -0.93
CA GLY A 20 -2.12 4.56 -2.09
C GLY A 20 -3.54 4.99 -1.77
N MET A 21 -4.23 4.23 -0.93
CA MET A 21 -5.58 4.59 -0.52
C MET A 21 -5.58 5.90 0.28
N ILE A 22 -4.63 6.04 1.19
CA ILE A 22 -4.51 7.29 1.95
C ILE A 22 -4.26 8.46 1.00
N ALA A 23 -3.39 8.29 0.02
CA ALA A 23 -3.07 9.33 -0.94
C ALA A 23 -4.29 9.73 -1.76
N VAL A 24 -5.09 8.75 -2.18
CA VAL A 24 -6.32 9.03 -2.94
C VAL A 24 -7.29 9.85 -2.09
N TRP A 25 -7.50 9.43 -0.86
CA TRP A 25 -8.41 10.17 0.02
C TRP A 25 -7.90 11.57 0.31
N ALA A 26 -6.59 11.72 0.45
CA ALA A 26 -6.00 13.03 0.71
C ALA A 26 -6.23 14.00 -0.45
N GLN A 27 -6.37 13.49 -1.67
CA GLN A 27 -6.67 14.32 -2.83
C GLN A 27 -8.16 14.60 -2.97
N LEU A 28 -8.99 13.66 -2.54
CA LEU A 28 -10.43 13.83 -2.65
C LEU A 28 -10.97 14.76 -1.58
N ILE A 29 -10.31 14.85 -0.42
CA ILE A 29 -10.74 15.69 0.67
C ILE A 29 -9.58 16.58 1.11
N PRO A 30 -9.15 17.52 0.26
CA PRO A 30 -8.02 18.37 0.57
C PRO A 30 -8.39 19.56 1.43
N ALA A 31 -9.51 19.50 2.09
CA ALA A 31 -10.09 20.67 2.75
C ALA A 31 -9.31 21.13 3.96
N LEU A 32 -8.30 20.41 4.34
CA LEU A 32 -7.50 20.79 5.49
C LEU A 32 -6.19 21.42 5.07
#